data_472217a90e5a82812493416af82e4424
#
_entry.id   472217a90e5a82812493416af82e4424
#
_cell.length_a   1.000
_cell.length_b   1.000
_cell.length_c   1.000
_cell.angle_alpha   90.00
_cell.angle_beta   90.00
_cell.angle_gamma   90.00
#
_symmetry.space_group_name_H-M   'P 1'
#
loop_
_entity.id
_entity.type
_entity.pdbx_description
1 polymer ?
#
loop_
_entity_poly.entity_id
_entity_poly.type
_entity_poly.pdbx_seq_one_letter_code
_entity_poly.pdbx_strand_id
1 'polypeptide(L)'
;MKKIQLHAYAKINLTLDVTGKRPNGYHDVEMIMQQISLCDEVTVSWEAGSVKRGKPGQTAEPDPTGIQIQLTVSRPDLPADSSNLAWKAAEEMIAEFGGPAGGNAKAAAGTDAADGVLTIDIQKQIPMAAGLAGGSSNCAAVLHAINQLWAFTKPRKPLG
;
A
#
# COMPACT_ATOMS: atom_id res chain seq x y z
N MET A 1 -13.35 -8.13 12.64
CA MET A 1 -12.34 -7.20 12.08
C MET A 1 -10.96 -7.81 12.23
N LYS A 2 -10.21 -8.03 11.14
CA LYS A 2 -8.80 -8.42 11.18
C LYS A 2 -7.96 -7.16 11.06
N LYS A 3 -6.83 -7.05 11.78
CA LYS A 3 -5.98 -5.87 11.82
C LYS A 3 -4.50 -6.28 11.84
N ILE A 4 -3.69 -5.62 11.01
CA ILE A 4 -2.22 -5.75 10.97
C ILE A 4 -1.61 -4.38 11.18
N GLN A 5 -0.60 -4.29 12.03
CA GLN A 5 0.16 -3.07 12.31
C GLN A 5 1.63 -3.34 12.02
N LEU A 6 2.26 -2.47 11.24
CA LEU A 6 3.64 -2.59 10.80
C LEU A 6 4.38 -1.25 10.98
N HIS A 7 5.68 -1.34 11.25
CA HIS A 7 6.57 -0.19 11.21
C HIS A 7 7.18 -0.04 9.81
N ALA A 8 6.90 1.07 9.17
CA ALA A 8 7.46 1.45 7.87
C ALA A 8 8.72 2.30 8.10
N TYR A 9 9.86 1.65 8.11
CA TYR A 9 11.14 2.27 8.48
C TYR A 9 11.68 3.19 7.38
N ALA A 10 12.32 4.28 7.80
CA ALA A 10 13.10 5.14 6.94
C ALA A 10 14.43 4.49 6.52
N LYS A 11 15.03 5.04 5.46
CA LYS A 11 16.38 4.66 5.01
C LYS A 11 17.23 5.90 4.83
N ILE A 12 18.54 5.73 4.96
CA ILE A 12 19.56 6.68 4.52
C ILE A 12 20.45 6.03 3.48
N ASN A 13 21.07 6.82 2.62
CA ASN A 13 22.16 6.37 1.77
C ASN A 13 23.47 6.73 2.46
N LEU A 14 24.27 5.73 2.80
CA LEU A 14 25.62 5.92 3.35
C LEU A 14 26.58 6.36 2.26
N THR A 15 26.41 5.78 1.07
CA THR A 15 27.10 6.20 -0.16
C THR A 15 26.07 6.22 -1.30
N LEU A 16 26.30 7.06 -2.31
CA LEU A 16 25.54 7.09 -3.54
C LEU A 16 26.43 7.68 -4.65
N ASP A 17 26.78 6.85 -5.62
CA ASP A 17 27.52 7.22 -6.81
C ASP A 17 26.65 7.04 -8.06
N VAL A 18 26.64 8.04 -8.94
CA VAL A 18 25.97 7.95 -10.24
C VAL A 18 26.98 7.40 -11.25
N THR A 19 26.77 6.15 -11.69
CA THR A 19 27.69 5.43 -12.56
C THR A 19 27.36 5.56 -14.04
N GLY A 20 26.13 5.98 -14.38
CA GLY A 20 25.71 6.16 -15.76
C GLY A 20 24.35 6.86 -15.90
N LYS A 21 24.07 7.31 -17.12
CA LYS A 21 22.75 7.86 -17.50
C LYS A 21 22.13 6.98 -18.57
N ARG A 22 20.89 6.55 -18.32
CA ARG A 22 20.12 5.70 -19.27
C ARG A 22 19.41 6.57 -20.32
N PRO A 23 19.12 6.01 -21.51
CA PRO A 23 18.37 6.73 -22.55
C PRO A 23 16.98 7.19 -22.13
N ASN A 24 16.36 6.53 -21.15
CA ASN A 24 15.04 6.87 -20.60
C ASN A 24 15.09 8.01 -19.54
N GLY A 25 16.25 8.64 -19.35
CA GLY A 25 16.45 9.74 -18.40
C GLY A 25 16.79 9.32 -16.97
N TYR A 26 16.70 8.03 -16.64
CA TYR A 26 17.13 7.51 -15.33
C TYR A 26 18.66 7.38 -15.26
N HIS A 27 19.17 7.26 -14.04
CA HIS A 27 20.59 7.08 -13.78
C HIS A 27 20.84 5.70 -13.19
N ASP A 28 21.93 5.10 -13.62
CA ASP A 28 22.50 3.95 -12.93
C ASP A 28 23.25 4.47 -11.69
N VAL A 29 22.98 3.84 -10.56
CA VAL A 29 23.55 4.26 -9.28
C VAL A 29 24.14 3.07 -8.55
N GLU A 30 25.23 3.29 -7.86
CA GLU A 30 25.82 2.38 -6.90
C GLU A 30 25.70 3.00 -5.51
N MET A 31 25.05 2.28 -4.57
CA MET A 31 24.76 2.86 -3.26
C MET A 31 24.77 1.81 -2.16
N ILE A 32 25.09 2.28 -0.96
CA ILE A 32 24.90 1.53 0.28
C ILE A 32 23.73 2.19 1.03
N MET A 33 22.61 1.46 1.15
CA MET A 33 21.44 1.91 1.91
C MET A 33 21.43 1.27 3.29
N GLN A 34 21.08 2.08 4.29
CA GLN A 34 20.89 1.62 5.65
C GLN A 34 19.48 1.99 6.13
N GLN A 35 18.75 1.00 6.62
CA GLN A 35 17.50 1.22 7.36
C GLN A 35 17.82 1.80 8.73
N ILE A 36 17.01 2.76 9.19
CA ILE A 36 17.17 3.40 10.50
C ILE A 36 15.90 3.20 11.34
N SER A 37 16.00 3.46 12.65
CA SER A 37 14.90 3.24 13.61
C SER A 37 13.74 4.23 13.47
N LEU A 38 13.92 5.36 12.79
CA LEU A 38 12.82 6.28 12.49
C LEU A 38 11.82 5.57 11.58
N CYS A 39 10.56 5.53 11.96
CA CYS A 39 9.53 4.84 11.20
C CYS A 39 8.17 5.53 11.30
N ASP A 40 7.35 5.33 10.27
CA ASP A 40 5.92 5.56 10.35
C ASP A 40 5.23 4.29 10.87
N GLU A 41 4.09 4.44 11.51
CA GLU A 41 3.24 3.33 11.91
C GLU A 41 2.10 3.19 10.91
N VAL A 42 1.99 2.02 10.29
CA VAL A 42 0.96 1.72 9.30
C VAL A 42 0.07 0.61 9.84
N THR A 43 -1.21 0.93 9.97
CA THR A 43 -2.23 -0.02 10.37
C THR A 43 -3.16 -0.28 9.20
N VAL A 44 -3.36 -1.55 8.86
CA VAL A 44 -4.33 -1.98 7.85
C VAL A 44 -5.32 -2.92 8.49
N SER A 45 -6.62 -2.67 8.28
CA SER A 45 -7.69 -3.51 8.78
C SER A 45 -8.71 -3.83 7.69
N TRP A 46 -9.33 -5.00 7.82
CA TRP A 46 -10.39 -5.46 6.94
C TRP A 46 -11.65 -5.77 7.72
N GLU A 47 -12.77 -5.25 7.23
CA GLU A 47 -14.10 -5.54 7.74
C GLU A 47 -15.00 -5.98 6.58
N ALA A 48 -15.42 -7.25 6.60
CA ALA A 48 -16.36 -7.79 5.63
C ALA A 48 -17.78 -7.31 5.95
N GLY A 49 -18.55 -6.97 4.93
CA GLY A 49 -19.97 -6.57 5.09
C GLY A 49 -20.37 -5.48 4.11
N SER A 50 -21.65 -5.16 4.08
CA SER A 50 -22.19 -4.14 3.20
C SER A 50 -21.53 -2.80 3.42
N VAL A 51 -20.94 -2.26 2.37
CA VAL A 51 -20.37 -0.92 2.35
C VAL A 51 -21.50 0.08 2.62
N LYS A 52 -21.56 0.67 3.80
CA LYS A 52 -22.44 1.80 4.05
C LYS A 52 -21.93 2.96 3.20
N ARG A 53 -22.71 3.38 2.20
CA ARG A 53 -22.39 4.60 1.43
C ARG A 53 -22.14 5.75 2.42
N GLY A 54 -20.88 6.11 2.56
CA GLY A 54 -20.45 7.20 3.44
C GLY A 54 -20.94 8.56 2.94
N LYS A 55 -20.79 9.58 3.78
CA LYS A 55 -21.13 10.96 3.42
C LYS A 55 -20.32 11.39 2.19
N PRO A 56 -20.90 12.21 1.29
CA PRO A 56 -20.19 12.72 0.11
C PRO A 56 -18.88 13.43 0.53
N GLY A 57 -17.75 12.98 0.01
CA GLY A 57 -16.46 13.65 0.18
C GLY A 57 -15.35 12.85 0.86
N GLN A 58 -15.57 11.63 1.35
CA GLN A 58 -14.54 10.86 2.08
C GLN A 58 -14.29 9.42 1.58
N THR A 59 -15.02 8.96 0.58
CA THR A 59 -14.87 7.58 0.11
C THR A 59 -14.92 7.55 -1.41
N ALA A 60 -13.93 6.91 -2.02
CA ALA A 60 -14.06 6.49 -3.40
C ALA A 60 -15.31 5.60 -3.54
N GLU A 61 -15.99 5.67 -4.68
CA GLU A 61 -17.04 4.70 -5.00
C GLU A 61 -16.44 3.28 -4.89
N PRO A 62 -17.21 2.29 -4.42
CA PRO A 62 -16.68 0.94 -4.34
C PRO A 62 -16.24 0.50 -5.75
N ASP A 63 -15.01 -0.04 -5.81
CA ASP A 63 -14.48 -0.73 -6.97
C ASP A 63 -15.48 -1.79 -7.44
N PRO A 64 -15.47 -2.22 -8.72
CA PRO A 64 -16.24 -3.34 -9.23
C PRO A 64 -16.14 -4.63 -8.40
N THR A 65 -15.13 -4.75 -7.54
CA THR A 65 -14.95 -5.84 -6.57
C THR A 65 -15.79 -5.71 -5.30
N GLY A 66 -16.53 -4.61 -5.10
CA GLY A 66 -17.29 -4.34 -3.87
C GLY A 66 -16.42 -3.91 -2.67
N ILE A 67 -15.12 -3.67 -2.88
CA ILE A 67 -14.16 -3.27 -1.83
C ILE A 67 -14.05 -1.74 -1.81
N GLN A 68 -14.28 -1.16 -0.63
CA GLN A 68 -14.07 0.26 -0.39
C GLN A 68 -12.76 0.47 0.35
N ILE A 69 -11.88 1.34 -0.18
CA ILE A 69 -10.66 1.77 0.49
C ILE A 69 -10.95 3.03 1.30
N GLN A 70 -10.46 3.07 2.53
CA GLN A 70 -10.44 4.26 3.39
C GLN A 70 -9.01 4.50 3.86
N LEU A 71 -8.48 5.69 3.62
CA LEU A 71 -7.15 6.10 4.06
C LEU A 71 -7.24 7.26 5.04
N THR A 72 -6.54 7.14 6.14
CA THR A 72 -6.31 8.20 7.12
C THR A 72 -4.81 8.42 7.28
N VAL A 73 -4.40 9.67 7.31
CA VAL A 73 -3.01 10.07 7.54
C VAL A 73 -2.97 11.11 8.65
N SER A 74 -2.07 10.95 9.62
CA SER A 74 -1.96 11.86 10.78
C SER A 74 -1.53 13.28 10.42
N ARG A 75 -1.08 13.51 9.17
CA ARG A 75 -0.65 14.81 8.66
C ARG A 75 -1.63 15.36 7.64
N PRO A 76 -2.24 16.54 7.89
CA PRO A 76 -3.26 17.11 7.02
C PRO A 76 -2.71 17.65 5.68
N ASP A 77 -1.40 17.84 5.58
CA ASP A 77 -0.70 18.26 4.35
C ASP A 77 -0.40 17.09 3.39
N LEU A 78 -0.77 15.87 3.76
CA LEU A 78 -0.67 14.69 2.91
C LEU A 78 -2.03 14.28 2.36
N PRO A 79 -2.11 13.89 1.08
CA PRO A 79 -3.34 13.40 0.50
C PRO A 79 -3.78 12.09 1.17
N ALA A 80 -5.09 11.99 1.47
CA ALA A 80 -5.74 10.77 1.95
C ALA A 80 -6.66 10.17 0.87
N ASP A 81 -6.22 10.22 -0.37
CA ASP A 81 -6.95 9.80 -1.57
C ASP A 81 -6.07 8.96 -2.51
N SER A 82 -6.57 8.69 -3.72
CA SER A 82 -5.91 7.89 -4.76
C SER A 82 -4.57 8.46 -5.26
N SER A 83 -4.19 9.68 -4.91
CA SER A 83 -2.86 10.23 -5.21
C SER A 83 -1.78 9.70 -4.25
N ASN A 84 -2.17 9.18 -3.09
CA ASN A 84 -1.26 8.61 -2.10
C ASN A 84 -0.73 7.25 -2.54
N LEU A 85 0.58 7.00 -2.36
CA LEU A 85 1.21 5.73 -2.74
C LEU A 85 0.65 4.53 -1.95
N ALA A 86 0.26 4.73 -0.70
CA ALA A 86 -0.36 3.69 0.12
C ALA A 86 -1.74 3.28 -0.40
N TRP A 87 -2.52 4.25 -0.89
CA TRP A 87 -3.79 3.99 -1.57
C TRP A 87 -3.58 3.19 -2.86
N LYS A 88 -2.66 3.67 -3.73
CA LYS A 88 -2.33 2.97 -4.99
C LYS A 88 -1.88 1.53 -4.76
N ALA A 89 -1.09 1.30 -3.71
CA ALA A 89 -0.68 -0.04 -3.33
C ALA A 89 -1.88 -0.96 -3.02
N ALA A 90 -2.89 -0.43 -2.34
CA ALA A 90 -4.11 -1.19 -2.05
C ALA A 90 -4.94 -1.43 -3.32
N GLU A 91 -5.10 -0.43 -4.18
CA GLU A 91 -5.80 -0.58 -5.48
C GLU A 91 -5.14 -1.67 -6.34
N GLU A 92 -3.82 -1.64 -6.49
CA GLU A 92 -3.08 -2.65 -7.27
C GLU A 92 -3.22 -4.07 -6.67
N MET A 93 -3.20 -4.20 -5.33
CA MET A 93 -3.44 -5.49 -4.68
C MET A 93 -4.85 -6.01 -4.93
N ILE A 94 -5.85 -5.14 -4.89
CA ILE A 94 -7.24 -5.48 -5.16
C ILE A 94 -7.40 -5.85 -6.64
N ALA A 95 -6.83 -5.08 -7.55
CA ALA A 95 -6.92 -5.31 -8.99
C ALA A 95 -6.26 -6.65 -9.41
N GLU A 96 -5.10 -6.98 -8.83
CA GLU A 96 -4.35 -8.19 -9.18
C GLU A 96 -4.91 -9.46 -8.54
N PHE A 97 -5.37 -9.38 -7.27
CA PHE A 97 -5.72 -10.56 -6.47
C PHE A 97 -7.21 -10.64 -6.10
N GLY A 98 -7.99 -9.60 -6.34
CA GLY A 98 -9.34 -9.47 -5.82
C GLY A 98 -9.37 -9.22 -4.31
N GLY A 99 -10.40 -9.68 -3.64
CA GLY A 99 -10.56 -9.55 -2.20
C GLY A 99 -10.06 -10.77 -1.40
N PRO A 100 -10.41 -10.85 -0.11
CA PRO A 100 -9.95 -11.89 0.80
C PRO A 100 -10.33 -13.33 0.43
N ALA A 101 -11.21 -13.53 -0.52
CA ALA A 101 -11.61 -14.86 -1.01
C ALA A 101 -10.64 -15.45 -2.05
N GLY A 102 -9.57 -14.73 -2.44
CA GLY A 102 -8.52 -15.29 -3.31
C GLY A 102 -8.94 -15.64 -4.74
N GLY A 103 -10.03 -15.07 -5.23
CA GLY A 103 -10.46 -15.23 -6.62
C GLY A 103 -9.71 -14.24 -7.52
N ASN A 104 -9.09 -14.72 -8.61
CA ASN A 104 -8.62 -13.85 -9.68
C ASN A 104 -9.75 -12.89 -10.06
N ALA A 105 -9.57 -11.59 -9.91
CA ALA A 105 -10.55 -10.56 -10.24
C ALA A 105 -11.07 -10.66 -11.70
N LYS A 106 -10.34 -11.35 -12.58
CA LYS A 106 -10.73 -11.67 -13.96
C LYS A 106 -11.65 -12.89 -14.10
N ALA A 107 -11.83 -13.71 -13.06
CA ALA A 107 -12.55 -14.99 -13.17
C ALA A 107 -13.97 -14.98 -12.57
N ALA A 108 -14.38 -13.94 -11.87
CA ALA A 108 -15.62 -13.99 -11.10
C ALA A 108 -16.50 -12.74 -11.24
N ALA A 109 -16.81 -12.37 -12.47
CA ALA A 109 -18.05 -11.62 -12.70
C ALA A 109 -19.23 -12.59 -12.38
N GLY A 110 -19.57 -12.73 -11.08
CA GLY A 110 -20.72 -13.52 -10.69
C GLY A 110 -20.68 -14.31 -9.38
N THR A 111 -19.58 -14.30 -8.61
CA THR A 111 -19.54 -15.00 -7.31
C THR A 111 -18.95 -14.09 -6.23
N ASP A 112 -19.72 -13.90 -5.17
CA ASP A 112 -19.46 -13.36 -3.83
C ASP A 112 -18.02 -12.84 -3.56
N ALA A 113 -17.58 -11.82 -4.31
CA ALA A 113 -16.52 -10.95 -3.84
C ALA A 113 -17.00 -10.38 -2.50
N ALA A 114 -16.30 -10.67 -1.43
CA ALA A 114 -16.73 -10.24 -0.12
C ALA A 114 -16.70 -8.71 -0.09
N ASP A 115 -17.87 -8.07 -0.25
CA ASP A 115 -18.03 -6.64 -0.02
C ASP A 115 -17.42 -6.30 1.32
N GLY A 116 -16.73 -5.18 1.40
CA GLY A 116 -16.13 -4.77 2.67
C GLY A 116 -15.32 -3.51 2.58
N VAL A 117 -14.76 -3.13 3.73
CA VAL A 117 -13.96 -1.93 3.87
C VAL A 117 -12.53 -2.30 4.24
N LEU A 118 -11.58 -1.85 3.42
CA LEU A 118 -10.15 -1.88 3.70
C LEU A 118 -9.75 -0.51 4.25
N THR A 119 -9.47 -0.44 5.54
CA THR A 119 -9.05 0.79 6.20
C THR A 119 -7.53 0.79 6.38
N ILE A 120 -6.89 1.88 5.96
CA ILE A 120 -5.46 2.14 6.10
C ILE A 120 -5.31 3.38 6.99
N ASP A 121 -4.57 3.28 8.08
CA ASP A 121 -4.21 4.40 8.95
C ASP A 121 -2.69 4.54 9.01
N ILE A 122 -2.19 5.76 8.75
CA ILE A 122 -0.76 6.05 8.72
C ILE A 122 -0.44 7.15 9.73
N GLN A 123 0.32 6.79 10.77
CA GLN A 123 0.89 7.72 11.72
C GLN A 123 2.28 8.15 11.25
N LYS A 124 2.38 9.35 10.67
CA LYS A 124 3.59 9.88 10.05
C LYS A 124 4.58 10.45 11.07
N GLN A 125 5.80 9.92 11.05
CA GLN A 125 6.94 10.41 11.80
C GLN A 125 8.13 10.75 10.87
N ILE A 126 8.24 10.04 9.73
CA ILE A 126 9.30 10.30 8.74
C ILE A 126 9.00 11.65 8.05
N PRO A 127 9.94 12.60 8.05
CA PRO A 127 9.79 13.87 7.36
C PRO A 127 9.54 13.69 5.86
N MET A 128 8.67 14.55 5.31
CA MET A 128 8.39 14.55 3.88
C MET A 128 9.53 15.16 3.07
N ALA A 129 9.68 14.70 1.84
CA ALA A 129 10.69 15.19 0.88
C ALA A 129 12.14 15.18 1.40
N ALA A 130 12.42 14.43 2.45
CA ALA A 130 13.74 14.35 3.08
C ALA A 130 14.68 13.29 2.47
N GLY A 131 14.27 12.64 1.40
CA GLY A 131 15.07 11.55 0.80
C GLY A 131 15.09 10.25 1.62
N LEU A 132 14.26 10.14 2.67
CA LEU A 132 14.23 9.03 3.64
C LEU A 132 13.29 7.88 3.24
N ALA A 133 12.71 7.92 2.05
CA ALA A 133 11.82 6.91 1.46
C ALA A 133 10.51 6.65 2.24
N GLY A 134 10.01 7.59 3.05
CA GLY A 134 8.81 7.39 3.87
C GLY A 134 7.58 6.94 3.08
N GLY A 135 7.27 7.56 1.93
CA GLY A 135 6.15 7.16 1.08
C GLY A 135 6.30 5.74 0.51
N SER A 136 7.50 5.38 0.06
CA SER A 136 7.79 4.03 -0.46
C SER A 136 7.72 2.97 0.64
N SER A 137 8.19 3.28 1.84
CA SER A 137 8.08 2.38 3.00
C SER A 137 6.63 2.16 3.41
N ASN A 138 5.80 3.20 3.40
CA ASN A 138 4.37 3.08 3.68
C ASN A 138 3.67 2.21 2.63
N CYS A 139 3.96 2.43 1.34
CA CYS A 139 3.48 1.60 0.24
C CYS A 139 3.83 0.11 0.47
N ALA A 140 5.10 -0.19 0.76
CA ALA A 140 5.56 -1.55 1.03
C ALA A 140 4.87 -2.18 2.25
N ALA A 141 4.67 -1.39 3.32
CA ALA A 141 3.96 -1.84 4.52
C ALA A 141 2.50 -2.20 4.21
N VAL A 142 1.80 -1.39 3.40
CA VAL A 142 0.42 -1.67 2.97
C VAL A 142 0.35 -2.96 2.15
N LEU A 143 1.22 -3.14 1.15
CA LEU A 143 1.31 -4.38 0.37
C LEU A 143 1.49 -5.60 1.26
N HIS A 144 2.39 -5.49 2.24
CA HIS A 144 2.70 -6.59 3.17
C HIS A 144 1.54 -6.90 4.10
N ALA A 145 0.90 -5.86 4.65
CA ALA A 145 -0.25 -6.01 5.53
C ALA A 145 -1.45 -6.64 4.81
N ILE A 146 -1.78 -6.21 3.60
CA ILE A 146 -2.87 -6.77 2.81
C ILE A 146 -2.57 -8.24 2.48
N ASN A 147 -1.33 -8.56 2.08
CA ASN A 147 -0.93 -9.93 1.82
C ASN A 147 -1.11 -10.85 3.05
N GLN A 148 -0.80 -10.35 4.25
CA GLN A 148 -1.02 -11.09 5.50
C GLN A 148 -2.50 -11.20 5.87
N LEU A 149 -3.27 -10.11 5.70
CA LEU A 149 -4.71 -10.08 6.02
C LEU A 149 -5.51 -11.07 5.17
N TRP A 150 -5.18 -11.16 3.90
CA TRP A 150 -5.91 -11.95 2.91
C TRP A 150 -5.20 -13.27 2.58
N ALA A 151 -4.04 -13.54 3.16
CA ALA A 151 -3.26 -14.76 3.04
C ALA A 151 -3.02 -15.17 1.57
N PHE A 152 -2.67 -14.20 0.71
CA PHE A 152 -2.35 -14.51 -0.67
C PHE A 152 -1.10 -15.39 -0.76
N THR A 153 -1.27 -16.60 -1.24
CA THR A 153 -0.18 -17.52 -1.53
C THR A 153 0.17 -17.43 -3.02
N LYS A 154 1.04 -16.52 -3.41
CA LYS A 154 1.66 -16.57 -4.73
C LYS A 154 2.85 -17.54 -4.66
N PRO A 155 2.92 -18.59 -5.49
CA PRO A 155 4.13 -19.39 -5.57
C PRO A 155 5.29 -18.47 -5.96
N ARG A 156 6.38 -18.47 -5.19
CA ARG A 156 7.61 -17.77 -5.58
C ARG A 156 8.05 -18.31 -6.94
N LYS A 157 8.09 -17.45 -7.96
CA LYS A 157 8.84 -17.79 -9.17
C LYS A 157 10.29 -18.02 -8.74
N PRO A 158 10.92 -19.14 -9.09
CA PRO A 158 12.35 -19.30 -8.86
C PRO A 158 13.07 -18.14 -9.55
N LEU A 159 14.00 -17.55 -8.84
CA LEU A 159 14.93 -16.57 -9.42
C LEU A 159 15.76 -17.34 -10.45
N GLY A 160 15.52 -17.05 -11.75
CA GLY A 160 16.33 -17.55 -12.84
C GLY A 160 17.65 -16.81 -12.95
#